data_dc5e83eeae341e544aaf3981636c572d
#
_entry.id   dc5e83eeae341e544aaf3981636c572d
#
_cell.length_a   1.000
_cell.length_b   1.000
_cell.length_c   1.000
_cell.angle_alpha   90.00
_cell.angle_beta   90.00
_cell.angle_gamma   90.00
#
_symmetry.space_group_name_H-M   'P 1'
#
loop_
_entity.id
_entity.type
_entity.pdbx_description
1 polymer ?
#
loop_
_entity_poly.entity_id
_entity_poly.type
_entity_poly.pdbx_seq_one_letter_code
_entity_poly.pdbx_strand_id
1 'polypeptide(L)'
;MGQTTTKKLSVFPGNLVPGAALAAEYWQVSNTIAGASATSCDLTFDLVNKYDQIPAISGTPLLTKGAGSSTNKIVAWYVKTQNKSQIVVTVEVDKAAGADKDNTVTMCAYIAGPQV
;
A
#
# COMPACT_ATOMS: atom_id res chain seq x y z
N MET A 1 16.37 -11.39 -2.30
CA MET A 1 16.30 -10.90 -1.34
C MET A 1 15.88 -9.48 -1.24
N GLY A 2 15.74 -8.74 -1.19
CA GLY A 2 15.31 -7.43 -0.86
C GLY A 2 14.01 -7.02 -1.45
N GLN A 3 13.37 -6.10 -0.79
CA GLN A 3 12.16 -5.47 -1.24
C GLN A 3 12.44 -4.00 -1.45
N THR A 4 11.91 -3.44 -2.53
CA THR A 4 12.07 -2.03 -2.86
C THR A 4 10.68 -1.40 -2.91
N THR A 5 10.52 -0.26 -2.25
CA THR A 5 9.26 0.46 -2.24
C THR A 5 9.37 1.74 -3.04
N THR A 6 8.46 1.94 -3.96
CA THR A 6 8.32 3.16 -4.73
C THR A 6 6.97 3.79 -4.43
N LYS A 7 6.97 5.09 -4.18
CA LYS A 7 5.75 5.81 -3.81
C LYS A 7 5.47 6.95 -4.76
N LYS A 8 4.21 7.13 -5.07
CA LYS A 8 3.70 8.36 -5.63
C LYS A 8 2.61 8.86 -4.71
N LEU A 9 2.61 10.15 -4.45
CA LEU A 9 1.69 10.74 -3.50
C LEU A 9 1.00 11.95 -4.10
N SER A 10 -0.31 11.99 -3.99
CA SER A 10 -1.10 13.20 -4.16
C SER A 10 -1.83 13.45 -2.85
N VAL A 11 -1.73 14.68 -2.35
CA VAL A 11 -2.28 15.05 -1.07
C VAL A 11 -3.34 16.13 -1.25
N PHE A 12 -4.47 15.94 -0.60
CA PHE A 12 -5.53 16.94 -0.54
C PHE A 12 -5.59 17.45 0.89
N PRO A 13 -4.76 18.44 1.24
CA PRO A 13 -4.70 18.93 2.62
C PRO A 13 -5.88 19.84 2.92
N GLY A 14 -6.18 19.99 4.20
CA GLY A 14 -7.18 20.91 4.67
C GLY A 14 -8.58 20.32 4.70
N ASN A 15 -9.57 21.19 4.73
CA ASN A 15 -10.96 20.77 4.83
C ASN A 15 -11.52 20.48 3.43
N LEU A 16 -12.05 19.29 3.24
CA LEU A 16 -12.71 18.92 2.00
C LEU A 16 -14.10 19.53 1.91
N VAL A 17 -14.74 19.77 3.04
CA VAL A 17 -16.05 20.39 3.12
C VAL A 17 -15.91 21.61 4.05
N PRO A 18 -16.39 22.79 3.64
CA PRO A 18 -16.30 23.97 4.50
C PRO A 18 -16.89 23.70 5.89
N GLY A 19 -16.14 24.01 6.93
CA GLY A 19 -16.53 23.76 8.30
C GLY A 19 -16.30 22.36 8.82
N ALA A 20 -15.87 21.44 7.99
CA ALA A 20 -15.57 20.07 8.40
C ALA A 20 -14.06 19.88 8.49
N ALA A 21 -13.58 19.35 9.61
CA ALA A 21 -12.14 19.13 9.82
C ALA A 21 -11.73 17.76 9.24
N LEU A 22 -11.87 17.62 7.94
CA LEU A 22 -11.53 16.39 7.23
C LEU A 22 -10.34 16.61 6.33
N ALA A 23 -9.52 15.59 6.18
CA ALA A 23 -8.41 15.57 5.26
C ALA A 23 -8.39 14.25 4.51
N ALA A 24 -7.81 14.28 3.32
CA ALA A 24 -7.67 13.06 2.51
C ALA A 24 -6.33 13.07 1.81
N GLU A 25 -5.84 11.86 1.54
CA GLU A 25 -4.61 11.63 0.81
C GLU A 25 -4.87 10.55 -0.23
N TYR A 26 -4.28 10.71 -1.41
CA TYR A 26 -4.29 9.66 -2.41
C TYR A 26 -2.86 9.16 -2.59
N TRP A 27 -2.70 7.85 -2.55
CA TRP A 27 -1.39 7.20 -2.66
C TRP A 27 -1.38 6.15 -3.74
N GLN A 28 -0.23 6.04 -4.39
CA GLN A 28 0.09 4.88 -5.19
C GLN A 28 1.42 4.34 -4.66
N VAL A 29 1.41 3.13 -4.13
CA VAL A 29 2.58 2.51 -3.55
C VAL A 29 2.84 1.19 -4.26
N SER A 30 4.07 0.97 -4.68
CA SER A 30 4.50 -0.28 -5.29
C SER A 30 5.62 -0.89 -4.49
N ASN A 31 5.64 -2.20 -4.43
CA ASN A 31 6.76 -2.92 -3.83
C ASN A 31 7.00 -4.20 -4.62
N THR A 32 8.23 -4.65 -4.57
CA THR A 32 8.67 -5.82 -5.30
C THR A 32 8.94 -6.96 -4.34
N ILE A 33 8.38 -8.12 -4.65
CA ILE A 33 8.67 -9.37 -3.95
C ILE A 33 9.64 -10.14 -4.83
N ALA A 34 10.91 -10.14 -4.45
CA ALA A 34 11.97 -10.67 -5.28
C ALA A 34 12.52 -11.98 -4.72
N GLY A 35 13.05 -12.81 -5.61
CA GLY A 35 13.81 -13.98 -5.23
C GLY A 35 13.05 -15.28 -5.29
N ALA A 36 13.76 -16.34 -4.90
CA ALA A 36 13.30 -17.71 -5.10
C ALA A 36 12.30 -18.19 -4.04
N SER A 37 12.19 -17.49 -2.91
CA SER A 37 11.37 -17.98 -1.79
C SER A 37 10.41 -16.95 -1.20
N ALA A 38 10.57 -15.66 -1.50
CA ALA A 38 9.71 -14.64 -0.90
C ALA A 38 8.32 -14.64 -1.55
N THR A 39 7.29 -14.59 -0.70
CA THR A 39 5.90 -14.61 -1.16
C THR A 39 5.07 -13.47 -0.57
N SER A 40 5.68 -12.53 0.14
CA SER A 40 4.94 -11.41 0.72
C SER A 40 5.78 -10.15 0.74
N CYS A 41 5.10 -9.01 0.79
CA CYS A 41 5.72 -7.72 1.01
C CYS A 41 4.78 -6.81 1.77
N ASP A 42 5.35 -5.72 2.30
CA ASP A 42 4.58 -4.68 2.96
C ASP A 42 4.54 -3.45 2.07
N LEU A 43 3.36 -2.83 2.01
CA LEU A 43 3.15 -1.52 1.40
C LEU A 43 2.97 -0.53 2.53
N THR A 44 3.86 0.44 2.65
CA THR A 44 3.87 1.40 3.75
C THR A 44 3.38 2.75 3.26
N PHE A 45 2.41 3.29 3.97
CA PHE A 45 1.83 4.60 3.71
C PHE A 45 2.18 5.50 4.89
N ASP A 46 3.18 6.36 4.71
CA ASP A 46 3.57 7.32 5.74
C ASP A 46 2.73 8.57 5.56
N LEU A 47 1.73 8.74 6.42
CA LEU A 47 0.69 9.74 6.24
C LEU A 47 1.24 11.14 6.35
N VAL A 48 0.75 12.03 5.51
CA VAL A 48 1.20 13.43 5.44
C VAL A 48 0.34 14.33 6.29
N ASN A 49 -0.97 14.12 6.26
CA ASN A 49 -1.88 14.91 7.08
C ASN A 49 -1.80 14.49 8.54
N LYS A 50 -2.16 15.41 9.42
CA LYS A 50 -2.20 15.13 10.86
C LYS A 50 -3.64 14.81 11.24
N TYR A 51 -3.87 13.55 11.57
CA TYR A 51 -5.22 13.07 11.87
C TYR A 51 -5.48 13.08 13.36
N ASP A 52 -6.70 13.41 13.71
CA ASP A 52 -7.18 13.39 15.09
C ASP A 52 -7.55 11.98 15.55
N GLN A 53 -7.90 11.14 14.59
CA GLN A 53 -8.24 9.75 14.81
C GLN A 53 -7.52 8.90 13.76
N ILE A 54 -7.51 7.60 13.96
CA ILE A 54 -6.95 6.69 12.96
C ILE A 54 -7.77 6.84 11.67
N PRO A 55 -7.14 7.25 10.58
CA PRO A 55 -7.90 7.44 9.33
C PRO A 55 -8.28 6.12 8.69
N ALA A 56 -9.29 6.16 7.85
CA ALA A 56 -9.72 5.01 7.07
C ALA A 56 -8.88 4.89 5.80
N ILE A 57 -8.67 3.68 5.34
CA ILE A 57 -8.00 3.40 4.07
C ILE A 57 -8.95 2.61 3.18
N SER A 58 -8.95 2.96 1.90
CA SER A 58 -9.74 2.29 0.88
C SER A 58 -8.88 2.05 -0.35
N GLY A 59 -8.89 0.83 -0.85
CA GLY A 59 -8.12 0.45 -2.03
C GLY A 59 -7.90 -1.06 -2.06
N THR A 60 -7.35 -1.52 -3.17
CA THR A 60 -7.08 -2.95 -3.36
C THR A 60 -5.69 -3.09 -3.98
N PRO A 61 -4.82 -3.96 -3.43
CA PRO A 61 -3.55 -4.23 -4.07
C PRO A 61 -3.74 -5.08 -5.32
N LEU A 62 -2.91 -4.81 -6.32
CA LEU A 62 -2.94 -5.52 -7.58
C LEU A 62 -1.54 -6.05 -7.90
N LEU A 63 -1.48 -7.23 -8.51
CA LEU A 63 -0.24 -7.75 -9.03
C LEU A 63 -0.05 -7.14 -10.42
N THR A 64 0.80 -6.12 -10.50
CA THR A 64 1.01 -5.37 -11.73
C THR A 64 2.09 -5.98 -12.62
N LYS A 65 2.95 -6.84 -12.05
CA LYS A 65 3.93 -7.59 -12.81
C LYS A 65 4.15 -8.92 -12.11
N GLY A 66 3.71 -9.99 -12.73
CA GLY A 66 3.99 -11.34 -12.25
C GLY A 66 5.19 -11.89 -12.97
N ALA A 67 6.20 -12.29 -12.22
CA ALA A 67 7.41 -12.86 -12.79
C ALA A 67 7.32 -14.38 -12.77
N GLY A 68 7.94 -14.99 -13.74
CA GLY A 68 8.09 -16.43 -13.80
C GLY A 68 6.87 -17.20 -14.30
N SER A 69 5.67 -16.79 -13.95
CA SER A 69 4.46 -17.50 -14.34
C SER A 69 3.28 -16.55 -14.43
N SER A 70 2.48 -16.70 -15.48
CA SER A 70 1.24 -15.94 -15.63
C SER A 70 0.17 -16.38 -14.63
N THR A 71 0.39 -17.44 -13.88
CA THR A 71 -0.56 -17.93 -12.89
C THR A 71 -0.33 -17.34 -11.50
N ASN A 72 0.74 -16.58 -11.30
CA ASN A 72 0.97 -15.93 -10.01
C ASN A 72 -0.15 -14.93 -9.72
N LYS A 73 -0.61 -14.90 -8.49
CA LYS A 73 -1.71 -14.05 -8.09
C LYS A 73 -1.61 -13.69 -6.62
N ILE A 74 -2.28 -12.61 -6.24
CA ILE A 74 -2.42 -12.24 -4.84
C ILE A 74 -3.46 -13.18 -4.22
N VAL A 75 -3.10 -13.81 -3.11
CA VAL A 75 -3.98 -14.74 -2.41
C VAL A 75 -4.51 -14.19 -1.11
N ALA A 76 -3.85 -13.18 -0.54
CA ALA A 76 -4.31 -12.55 0.70
C ALA A 76 -3.68 -11.17 0.84
N TRP A 77 -4.38 -10.27 1.53
CA TRP A 77 -3.81 -9.02 1.98
C TRP A 77 -4.57 -8.54 3.20
N TYR A 78 -3.89 -7.79 4.06
CA TYR A 78 -4.50 -7.29 5.27
C TYR A 78 -3.72 -6.09 5.80
N VAL A 79 -4.39 -5.29 6.62
CA VAL A 79 -3.75 -4.15 7.27
C VAL A 79 -2.97 -4.68 8.48
N LYS A 80 -1.65 -4.57 8.41
CA LYS A 80 -0.76 -5.02 9.47
C LYS A 80 -0.62 -3.97 10.56
N THR A 81 -0.55 -2.70 10.19
CA THR A 81 -0.39 -1.59 11.11
C THR A 81 -1.33 -0.48 10.68
N GLN A 82 -2.02 0.14 11.64
CA GLN A 82 -2.90 1.27 11.35
C GLN A 82 -2.91 2.19 12.55
N ASN A 83 -2.35 3.38 12.36
CA ASN A 83 -2.35 4.41 13.40
C ASN A 83 -2.48 5.79 12.73
N LYS A 84 -2.35 6.86 13.52
CA LYS A 84 -2.58 8.22 13.00
C LYS A 84 -1.51 8.70 12.03
N SER A 85 -0.36 8.04 11.98
CA SER A 85 0.76 8.50 11.16
C SER A 85 1.20 7.50 10.10
N GLN A 86 0.76 6.24 10.19
CA GLN A 86 1.24 5.21 9.27
C GLN A 86 0.21 4.09 9.11
N ILE A 87 0.09 3.61 7.90
CA ILE A 87 -0.68 2.41 7.58
C ILE A 87 0.25 1.47 6.82
N VAL A 88 0.29 0.21 7.22
CA VAL A 88 1.07 -0.82 6.54
C VAL A 88 0.12 -1.93 6.11
N VAL A 89 0.16 -2.25 4.83
CA VAL A 89 -0.64 -3.34 4.25
C VAL A 89 0.30 -4.45 3.84
N THR A 90 0.05 -5.66 4.31
CA THR A 90 0.81 -6.84 3.91
C THR A 90 0.08 -7.54 2.77
N VAL A 91 0.81 -7.88 1.72
CA VAL A 91 0.28 -8.55 0.54
C VAL A 91 1.01 -9.87 0.35
N GLU A 92 0.27 -10.94 0.11
CA GLU A 92 0.82 -12.27 -0.10
C GLU A 92 0.44 -12.79 -1.47
N VAL A 93 1.41 -13.38 -2.15
CA VAL A 93 1.20 -14.03 -3.45
C VAL A 93 1.30 -15.54 -3.29
N ASP A 94 0.75 -16.27 -4.25
CA ASP A 94 0.68 -17.72 -4.18
C ASP A 94 2.01 -18.41 -4.43
N LYS A 95 2.91 -17.78 -5.18
CA LYS A 95 4.20 -18.38 -5.54
C LYS A 95 5.29 -17.33 -5.56
N ALA A 96 6.49 -17.74 -5.14
CA ALA A 96 7.67 -16.91 -5.31
C ALA A 96 7.96 -16.69 -6.80
N ALA A 97 8.63 -15.58 -7.09
CA ALA A 97 8.93 -15.20 -8.46
C ALA A 97 9.98 -16.12 -9.11
N GLY A 98 10.89 -16.64 -8.32
CA GLY A 98 12.01 -17.41 -8.81
C GLY A 98 13.31 -16.65 -8.71
N ALA A 99 14.43 -17.35 -8.92
CA ALA A 99 15.76 -16.73 -8.89
C ALA A 99 15.85 -15.63 -9.95
N ASP A 100 16.37 -14.49 -9.58
CA ASP A 100 16.57 -13.33 -10.46
C ASP A 100 15.27 -12.79 -11.08
N LYS A 101 14.12 -13.07 -10.46
CA LYS A 101 12.83 -12.58 -10.91
C LYS A 101 12.09 -11.92 -9.76
N ASP A 102 11.02 -11.21 -10.08
CA ASP A 102 10.21 -10.53 -9.07
C ASP A 102 8.73 -10.53 -9.41
N ASN A 103 7.92 -10.38 -8.37
CA ASN A 103 6.51 -10.03 -8.47
C ASN A 103 6.38 -8.59 -8.00
N THR A 104 5.70 -7.75 -8.75
CA THR A 104 5.48 -6.36 -8.38
C THR A 104 4.02 -6.16 -8.00
N VAL A 105 3.81 -5.59 -6.82
CA VAL A 105 2.49 -5.32 -6.28
C VAL A 105 2.32 -3.80 -6.21
N THR A 106 1.18 -3.31 -6.67
CA THR A 106 0.85 -1.89 -6.60
C THR A 106 -0.52 -1.71 -5.97
N MET A 107 -0.63 -0.74 -5.08
CA MET A 107 -1.91 -0.39 -4.47
C MET A 107 -2.15 1.10 -4.60
N CYS A 108 -3.30 1.46 -5.16
CA CYS A 108 -3.81 2.81 -5.15
C CYS A 108 -4.80 2.90 -4.00
N ALA A 109 -4.63 3.90 -3.15
CA ALA A 109 -5.44 4.00 -1.95
C ALA A 109 -5.84 5.43 -1.65
N TYR A 110 -7.06 5.59 -1.14
CA TYR A 110 -7.49 6.81 -0.50
C TYR A 110 -7.44 6.62 1.00
N ILE A 111 -6.91 7.60 1.69
CA ILE A 111 -6.82 7.61 3.14
C ILE A 111 -7.45 8.91 3.59
N ALA A 112 -8.45 8.84 4.46
CA ALA A 112 -9.21 10.01 4.88
C ALA A 112 -9.66 9.89 6.31
N GLY A 113 -9.76 11.03 6.98
CA GLY A 113 -10.26 11.08 8.34
C GLY A 113 -10.29 12.49 8.90
N PRO A 114 -10.81 12.63 10.13
CA PRO A 114 -10.77 13.91 10.81
C PRO A 114 -9.33 14.35 11.07
N GLN A 115 -9.04 15.61 10.84
CA GLN A 115 -7.71 16.14 11.10
C GLN A 115 -7.69 16.95 12.39
N VAL A 116 -6.50 17.09 12.93
CA VAL A 116 -6.26 17.90 14.13
C VAL A 116 -6.57 19.37 13.87
#